data_8bbda99f6999e11e0de745900fa94ee7
#
_entry.id   8bbda99f6999e11e0de745900fa94ee7
#
_cell.length_a   1.000
_cell.length_b   1.000
_cell.length_c   1.000
_cell.angle_alpha   90.00
_cell.angle_beta   90.00
_cell.angle_gamma   90.00
#
_symmetry.space_group_name_H-M   'P 1'
#
loop_
_entity.id
_entity.type
_entity.pdbx_description
1 polymer ?
#
loop_
_entity_poly.entity_id
_entity_poly.type
_entity_poly.pdbx_seq_one_letter_code
_entity_poly.pdbx_strand_id
1 'polypeptide(L)'
;YTTFDLVSAIADKTHYQAHDTIAVKVKIANCGEVAGKEVVQLYVRDVVSTVMTPVKQLKAFEKISLNPAETKEITLKVPVHELYLTDNIGNRYLEPGTFEIKVGTASDRIAHRISIEVGSELEKTPVVDSPQIIKVTPSGEFITVQGFVRDAQATPVAYVTVRAISSGQETQTDEKGFYSINLRTDDSIAFVKARFITQQMEVKGRKNIN
;
A
#
# COMPACT_ATOMS: atom_id res chain seq x y z
N TYR A 1 18.71 24.71 30.95
CA TYR A 1 18.28 23.86 29.81
C TYR A 1 19.47 23.04 29.33
N THR A 2 19.21 21.84 28.80
CA THR A 2 20.25 20.97 28.21
C THR A 2 19.97 20.79 26.72
N THR A 3 20.95 20.28 25.97
CA THR A 3 20.85 20.07 24.54
C THR A 3 20.92 18.56 24.24
N PHE A 4 20.01 18.10 23.39
CA PHE A 4 20.00 16.70 22.93
C PHE A 4 20.35 16.63 21.46
N ASP A 5 21.08 15.58 21.07
CA ASP A 5 21.41 15.25 19.70
C ASP A 5 20.91 13.86 19.33
N LEU A 6 20.19 13.75 18.21
CA LEU A 6 19.83 12.48 17.62
C LEU A 6 20.96 12.00 16.73
N VAL A 7 21.84 11.18 17.31
CA VAL A 7 23.12 10.75 16.69
C VAL A 7 22.88 9.86 15.46
N SER A 8 21.90 8.97 15.53
CA SER A 8 21.57 8.09 14.41
C SER A 8 20.13 7.58 14.50
N ALA A 9 19.55 7.25 13.34
CA ALA A 9 18.31 6.51 13.23
C ALA A 9 18.42 5.49 12.09
N ILE A 10 18.14 4.22 12.38
CA ILE A 10 18.31 3.10 11.45
C ILE A 10 17.09 2.20 11.55
N ALA A 11 16.46 1.92 10.40
CA ALA A 11 15.40 0.91 10.32
C ALA A 11 16.01 -0.50 10.27
N ASP A 12 15.33 -1.47 10.86
CA ASP A 12 15.78 -2.88 10.90
C ASP A 12 15.76 -3.55 9.53
N LYS A 13 14.92 -3.06 8.61
CA LYS A 13 14.78 -3.53 7.23
C LYS A 13 14.61 -2.35 6.27
N THR A 14 14.76 -2.62 4.98
CA THR A 14 14.44 -1.67 3.89
C THR A 14 13.10 -1.99 3.23
N HIS A 15 12.59 -3.21 3.39
CA HIS A 15 11.33 -3.68 2.80
C HIS A 15 10.45 -4.33 3.88
N TYR A 16 9.18 -3.97 3.91
CA TYR A 16 8.20 -4.42 4.89
C TYR A 16 6.93 -4.92 4.23
N GLN A 17 6.38 -5.99 4.79
CA GLN A 17 5.10 -6.58 4.38
C GLN A 17 3.95 -6.03 5.23
N ALA A 18 2.70 -6.25 4.78
CA ALA A 18 1.49 -5.76 5.44
C ALA A 18 1.36 -6.17 6.93
N HIS A 19 1.93 -7.31 7.31
CA HIS A 19 1.89 -7.87 8.68
C HIS A 19 3.14 -7.56 9.51
N ASP A 20 4.14 -6.89 8.92
CA ASP A 20 5.37 -6.54 9.62
C ASP A 20 5.18 -5.39 10.62
N THR A 21 6.17 -5.22 11.45
CA THR A 21 6.37 -4.05 12.30
C THR A 21 7.69 -3.39 11.93
N ILE A 22 7.63 -2.13 11.58
CA ILE A 22 8.80 -1.30 11.31
C ILE A 22 9.45 -0.99 12.66
N ALA A 23 10.70 -1.39 12.84
CA ALA A 23 11.48 -1.07 14.04
C ALA A 23 12.62 -0.11 13.69
N VAL A 24 12.61 1.07 14.31
CA VAL A 24 13.63 2.09 14.07
C VAL A 24 14.45 2.25 15.35
N LYS A 25 15.73 1.89 15.30
CA LYS A 25 16.70 2.13 16.38
C LYS A 25 17.18 3.57 16.28
N VAL A 26 17.03 4.31 17.37
CA VAL A 26 17.45 5.70 17.47
C VAL A 26 18.44 5.84 18.60
N LYS A 27 19.61 6.38 18.30
CA LYS A 27 20.63 6.73 19.28
C LYS A 27 20.54 8.22 19.58
N ILE A 28 20.37 8.57 20.86
CA ILE A 28 20.24 9.95 21.32
C ILE A 28 21.24 10.21 22.44
N ALA A 29 21.84 11.38 22.45
CA ALA A 29 22.79 11.84 23.45
C ALA A 29 22.33 13.15 24.10
N ASN A 30 22.60 13.31 25.38
CA ASN A 30 22.54 14.59 26.06
C ASN A 30 23.92 15.25 25.95
N CYS A 31 24.02 16.28 25.12
CA CYS A 31 25.25 17.02 24.87
C CYS A 31 25.45 18.23 25.82
N GLY A 32 24.53 18.45 26.76
CA GLY A 32 24.62 19.51 27.73
C GLY A 32 25.11 19.03 29.10
N GLU A 33 25.25 19.98 30.01
CA GLU A 33 25.83 19.76 31.35
C GLU A 33 24.79 19.43 32.43
N VAL A 34 23.49 19.38 32.08
CA VAL A 34 22.38 19.16 33.00
C VAL A 34 21.56 17.94 32.55
N ALA A 35 21.12 17.14 33.50
CA ALA A 35 20.15 16.08 33.23
C ALA A 35 18.83 16.66 32.68
N GLY A 36 18.24 15.98 31.70
CA GLY A 36 17.02 16.45 31.07
C GLY A 36 16.18 15.33 30.47
N LYS A 37 15.01 15.71 30.00
CA LYS A 37 14.10 14.79 29.30
C LYS A 37 13.82 15.32 27.91
N GLU A 38 13.78 14.40 26.92
CA GLU A 38 13.42 14.70 25.55
C GLU A 38 12.37 13.71 25.05
N VAL A 39 11.62 14.11 24.01
CA VAL A 39 10.66 13.24 23.33
C VAL A 39 11.14 13.00 21.92
N VAL A 40 11.57 11.76 21.66
CA VAL A 40 11.89 11.32 20.30
C VAL A 40 10.61 10.95 19.59
N GLN A 41 10.41 11.50 18.39
CA GLN A 41 9.19 11.37 17.59
C GLN A 41 9.51 10.75 16.24
N LEU A 42 8.69 9.78 15.82
CA LEU A 42 8.76 9.15 14.52
C LEU A 42 7.52 9.51 13.71
N TYR A 43 7.76 10.10 12.56
CA TYR A 43 6.72 10.44 11.59
C TYR A 43 6.89 9.57 10.35
N VAL A 44 5.79 9.28 9.68
CA VAL A 44 5.76 8.60 8.39
C VAL A 44 5.06 9.48 7.37
N ARG A 45 5.62 9.49 6.15
CA ARG A 45 5.04 10.09 4.96
C ARG A 45 4.95 9.04 3.87
N ASP A 46 3.79 8.90 3.26
CA ASP A 46 3.64 8.25 1.97
C ASP A 46 4.20 9.19 0.89
N VAL A 47 5.15 8.72 0.09
CA VAL A 47 5.82 9.55 -0.93
C VAL A 47 4.93 9.78 -2.14
N VAL A 48 4.19 8.74 -2.54
CA VAL A 48 3.23 8.78 -3.66
C VAL A 48 1.94 8.10 -3.22
N SER A 49 0.91 8.87 -2.98
CA SER A 49 -0.40 8.38 -2.54
C SER A 49 -1.49 8.69 -3.56
N THR A 50 -2.38 7.73 -3.81
CA THR A 50 -3.55 7.91 -4.69
C THR A 50 -4.66 8.75 -4.06
N VAL A 51 -4.62 8.93 -2.74
CA VAL A 51 -5.53 9.80 -1.98
C VAL A 51 -4.77 10.92 -1.30
N MET A 52 -5.46 12.01 -0.99
CA MET A 52 -4.85 13.10 -0.22
C MET A 52 -4.49 12.62 1.17
N THR A 53 -3.18 12.55 1.46
CA THR A 53 -2.64 12.22 2.79
C THR A 53 -1.96 13.42 3.41
N PRO A 54 -1.91 13.50 4.75
CA PRO A 54 -1.09 14.50 5.43
C PRO A 54 0.38 14.40 5.02
N VAL A 55 1.07 15.53 4.92
CA VAL A 55 2.50 15.60 4.54
C VAL A 55 3.39 14.72 5.43
N LYS A 56 2.96 14.47 6.66
CA LYS A 56 3.56 13.54 7.62
C LYS A 56 2.57 13.24 8.74
N GLN A 57 2.65 12.05 9.31
CA GLN A 57 1.83 11.60 10.42
C GLN A 57 2.74 11.10 11.55
N LEU A 58 2.51 11.58 12.79
CA LEU A 58 3.16 11.01 13.96
C LEU A 58 2.65 9.59 14.20
N LYS A 59 3.54 8.61 14.19
CA LYS A 59 3.18 7.19 14.34
C LYS A 59 3.74 6.56 15.61
N ALA A 60 4.87 7.06 16.12
CA ALA A 60 5.44 6.60 17.38
C ALA A 60 6.20 7.73 18.08
N PHE A 61 6.30 7.66 19.39
CA PHE A 61 7.15 8.54 20.19
C PHE A 61 7.56 7.84 21.48
N GLU A 62 8.70 8.29 22.03
CA GLU A 62 9.16 7.86 23.35
C GLU A 62 9.79 9.05 24.10
N LYS A 63 9.37 9.22 25.37
CA LYS A 63 9.96 10.21 26.27
C LYS A 63 11.05 9.55 27.09
N ILE A 64 12.26 10.07 26.99
CA ILE A 64 13.44 9.54 27.66
C ILE A 64 14.04 10.57 28.62
N SER A 65 14.76 10.10 29.61
CA SER A 65 15.57 10.93 30.53
C SER A 65 17.02 10.53 30.36
N LEU A 66 17.91 11.52 30.26
CA LEU A 66 19.35 11.35 30.13
C LEU A 66 20.10 12.26 31.09
N ASN A 67 21.13 11.71 31.73
CA ASN A 67 22.10 12.49 32.50
C ASN A 67 23.06 13.26 31.57
N PRO A 68 23.87 14.20 32.08
CA PRO A 68 24.88 14.87 31.29
C PRO A 68 25.81 13.84 30.61
N ALA A 69 26.13 14.05 29.33
CA ALA A 69 26.98 13.21 28.49
C ALA A 69 26.47 11.74 28.33
N GLU A 70 25.26 11.42 28.79
CA GLU A 70 24.67 10.11 28.62
C GLU A 70 24.17 9.94 27.18
N THR A 71 24.41 8.74 26.63
CA THR A 71 23.89 8.31 25.36
C THR A 71 23.03 7.08 25.55
N LYS A 72 21.86 7.02 24.91
CA LYS A 72 20.93 5.90 24.98
C LYS A 72 20.44 5.49 23.61
N GLU A 73 20.22 4.21 23.41
CA GLU A 73 19.52 3.67 22.25
C GLU A 73 18.09 3.27 22.64
N ILE A 74 17.14 3.68 21.82
CA ILE A 74 15.73 3.31 21.93
C ILE A 74 15.25 2.70 20.62
N THR A 75 14.16 1.95 20.66
CA THR A 75 13.55 1.37 19.45
C THR A 75 12.09 1.81 19.35
N LEU A 76 11.81 2.66 18.36
CA LEU A 76 10.45 3.05 18.02
C LEU A 76 9.84 2.02 17.06
N LYS A 77 8.63 1.59 17.34
CA LYS A 77 7.94 0.55 16.56
C LYS A 77 6.66 1.09 15.95
N VAL A 78 6.46 0.79 14.67
CA VAL A 78 5.25 1.16 13.92
C VAL A 78 4.77 -0.09 13.16
N PRO A 79 3.65 -0.70 13.57
CA PRO A 79 3.03 -1.77 12.79
C PRO A 79 2.62 -1.25 11.41
N VAL A 80 2.85 -2.01 10.35
CA VAL A 80 2.56 -1.57 8.97
C VAL A 80 1.06 -1.27 8.77
N HIS A 81 0.17 -1.94 9.50
CA HIS A 81 -1.27 -1.63 9.42
C HIS A 81 -1.64 -0.20 9.86
N GLU A 82 -0.76 0.50 10.60
CA GLU A 82 -0.93 1.93 10.92
C GLU A 82 -0.70 2.85 9.70
N LEU A 83 -0.16 2.32 8.60
CA LEU A 83 0.05 3.05 7.34
C LEU A 83 -1.12 2.90 6.37
N TYR A 84 -2.15 2.15 6.74
CA TYR A 84 -3.32 1.94 5.89
C TYR A 84 -4.05 3.26 5.63
N LEU A 85 -4.43 3.43 4.39
CA LEU A 85 -5.30 4.51 3.92
C LEU A 85 -6.77 4.10 4.07
N THR A 86 -7.65 5.10 4.04
CA THR A 86 -9.09 4.87 4.01
C THR A 86 -9.65 5.52 2.75
N ASP A 87 -10.39 4.77 1.95
CA ASP A 87 -11.05 5.29 0.76
C ASP A 87 -12.34 6.09 1.10
N ASN A 88 -12.98 6.65 0.08
CA ASN A 88 -14.19 7.47 0.22
C ASN A 88 -15.42 6.71 0.74
N ILE A 89 -15.38 5.38 0.74
CA ILE A 89 -16.46 4.51 1.22
C ILE A 89 -16.10 3.79 2.53
N GLY A 90 -14.96 4.13 3.14
CA GLY A 90 -14.56 3.66 4.45
C GLY A 90 -13.71 2.38 4.47
N ASN A 91 -13.32 1.83 3.33
CA ASN A 91 -12.43 0.67 3.31
C ASN A 91 -11.01 1.07 3.65
N ARG A 92 -10.37 0.28 4.51
CA ARG A 92 -8.95 0.44 4.85
C ARG A 92 -8.10 -0.47 3.97
N TYR A 93 -7.05 0.10 3.38
CA TYR A 93 -6.12 -0.64 2.53
C TYR A 93 -4.70 -0.09 2.68
N LEU A 94 -3.72 -0.96 2.40
CA LEU A 94 -2.32 -0.58 2.29
C LEU A 94 -2.03 -0.26 0.83
N GLU A 95 -1.53 0.92 0.54
CA GLU A 95 -1.00 1.27 -0.76
C GLU A 95 0.48 0.89 -0.79
N PRO A 96 0.89 -0.05 -1.66
CA PRO A 96 2.30 -0.40 -1.80
C PRO A 96 3.09 0.78 -2.35
N GLY A 97 4.28 1.01 -1.82
CA GLY A 97 5.14 2.09 -2.31
C GLY A 97 6.24 2.49 -1.35
N THR A 98 6.90 3.58 -1.72
CA THR A 98 7.97 4.18 -0.94
C THR A 98 7.39 5.04 0.17
N PHE A 99 7.82 4.77 1.40
CA PHE A 99 7.52 5.59 2.58
C PHE A 99 8.77 6.25 3.12
N GLU A 100 8.64 7.48 3.56
CA GLU A 100 9.71 8.22 4.23
C GLU A 100 9.45 8.26 5.74
N ILE A 101 10.33 7.64 6.51
CA ILE A 101 10.36 7.75 7.97
C ILE A 101 11.19 8.99 8.32
N LYS A 102 10.66 9.80 9.22
CA LYS A 102 11.31 11.01 9.73
C LYS A 102 11.41 10.91 11.25
N VAL A 103 12.63 10.99 11.77
CA VAL A 103 12.89 10.98 13.21
C VAL A 103 13.37 12.36 13.66
N GLY A 104 12.77 12.86 14.69
CA GLY A 104 13.05 14.20 15.23
C GLY A 104 12.56 14.37 16.66
N THR A 105 12.74 15.58 17.18
CA THR A 105 12.22 15.99 18.51
C THR A 105 10.93 16.82 18.42
N ALA A 106 10.63 17.32 17.21
CA ALA A 106 9.40 18.00 16.89
C ALA A 106 9.08 17.85 15.40
N SER A 107 7.87 18.19 14.99
CA SER A 107 7.42 18.07 13.61
C SER A 107 8.24 18.92 12.63
N ASP A 108 8.79 20.03 13.07
CA ASP A 108 9.67 20.95 12.33
C ASP A 108 11.17 20.70 12.59
N ARG A 109 11.52 19.82 13.53
CA ARG A 109 12.90 19.48 13.91
C ARG A 109 13.19 18.02 13.61
N ILE A 110 13.31 17.71 12.33
CA ILE A 110 13.64 16.38 11.82
C ILE A 110 15.16 16.26 11.66
N ALA A 111 15.77 15.33 12.39
CA ALA A 111 17.20 15.06 12.32
C ALA A 111 17.55 14.00 11.28
N HIS A 112 16.71 12.95 11.15
CA HIS A 112 16.98 11.82 10.26
C HIS A 112 15.79 11.53 9.36
N ARG A 113 16.11 11.06 8.13
CA ARG A 113 15.16 10.59 7.12
C ARG A 113 15.62 9.23 6.62
N ILE A 114 14.71 8.28 6.54
CA ILE A 114 14.95 6.91 6.11
C ILE A 114 13.89 6.58 5.08
N SER A 115 14.31 6.13 3.90
CA SER A 115 13.40 5.62 2.88
C SER A 115 13.22 4.11 3.07
N ILE A 116 11.98 3.66 3.05
CA ILE A 116 11.61 2.25 3.10
C ILE A 116 10.59 1.94 2.03
N GLU A 117 10.55 0.69 1.60
CA GLU A 117 9.50 0.16 0.74
C GLU A 117 8.51 -0.64 1.61
N VAL A 118 7.24 -0.32 1.46
CA VAL A 118 6.15 -1.00 2.17
C VAL A 118 5.15 -1.53 1.16
N GLY A 119 4.62 -2.65 1.47
CA GLY A 119 3.74 -3.37 0.58
C GLY A 119 4.51 -4.40 -0.19
N SER A 120 3.78 -5.36 -0.57
CA SER A 120 4.22 -6.64 -1.06
C SER A 120 5.65 -6.55 -1.64
N GLU A 121 6.62 -7.30 -1.03
CA GLU A 121 7.24 -8.19 -1.99
C GLU A 121 6.09 -8.54 -2.87
N LEU A 122 6.17 -8.18 -4.15
CA LEU A 122 5.23 -8.75 -5.08
C LEU A 122 4.90 -10.13 -4.54
N GLU A 123 3.87 -10.27 -3.68
CA GLU A 123 3.18 -11.52 -3.65
C GLU A 123 3.01 -11.74 -5.12
N LYS A 124 3.91 -12.55 -5.68
CA LYS A 124 3.98 -12.84 -7.12
C LYS A 124 2.56 -12.83 -7.53
N THR A 125 2.18 -11.67 -8.04
CA THR A 125 0.81 -11.18 -8.13
C THR A 125 -0.01 -12.41 -8.30
N PRO A 126 -1.01 -12.74 -7.45
CA PRO A 126 -1.83 -13.84 -7.83
C PRO A 126 -2.11 -13.54 -9.27
N VAL A 127 -1.39 -14.24 -10.13
CA VAL A 127 -1.57 -14.12 -11.57
C VAL A 127 -3.03 -14.33 -11.64
N VAL A 128 -3.82 -13.26 -11.90
CA VAL A 128 -5.23 -13.44 -12.21
C VAL A 128 -5.13 -14.33 -13.42
N ASP A 129 -5.18 -15.64 -13.14
CA ASP A 129 -4.95 -16.65 -14.16
C ASP A 129 -5.99 -16.34 -15.19
N SER A 130 -5.52 -16.02 -16.37
CA SER A 130 -6.22 -15.37 -17.48
C SER A 130 -7.73 -15.37 -17.30
N PRO A 131 -8.42 -14.23 -17.06
CA PRO A 131 -9.85 -14.21 -16.76
C PRO A 131 -10.57 -15.06 -17.80
N GLN A 132 -11.18 -16.15 -17.39
CA GLN A 132 -11.75 -17.10 -18.34
C GLN A 132 -13.03 -16.49 -18.89
N ILE A 133 -13.05 -16.20 -20.18
CA ILE A 133 -14.28 -15.87 -20.90
C ILE A 133 -14.99 -17.19 -21.16
N ILE A 134 -16.05 -17.46 -20.40
CA ILE A 134 -16.85 -18.71 -20.55
C ILE A 134 -17.99 -18.57 -21.55
N LYS A 135 -18.40 -17.35 -21.88
CA LYS A 135 -19.47 -17.10 -22.82
C LYS A 135 -19.36 -15.73 -23.48
N VAL A 136 -19.51 -15.70 -24.80
CA VAL A 136 -19.69 -14.49 -25.60
C VAL A 136 -20.98 -14.67 -26.38
N THR A 137 -21.96 -13.82 -26.12
CA THR A 137 -23.24 -13.85 -26.84
C THR A 137 -23.34 -12.58 -27.70
N PRO A 138 -23.30 -12.69 -29.03
CA PRO A 138 -23.45 -11.54 -29.90
C PRO A 138 -24.90 -11.01 -29.86
N SER A 139 -25.04 -9.70 -29.76
CA SER A 139 -26.34 -9.00 -29.89
C SER A 139 -26.12 -7.75 -30.73
N GLY A 140 -26.04 -7.90 -32.04
CA GLY A 140 -25.74 -6.80 -32.94
C GLY A 140 -24.30 -6.30 -32.79
N GLU A 141 -24.14 -5.00 -32.50
CA GLU A 141 -22.82 -4.39 -32.24
C GLU A 141 -22.30 -4.63 -30.81
N PHE A 142 -23.11 -5.22 -29.93
CA PHE A 142 -22.78 -5.50 -28.55
C PHE A 142 -22.70 -6.98 -28.29
N ILE A 143 -21.82 -7.36 -27.38
CA ILE A 143 -21.64 -8.72 -26.90
C ILE A 143 -21.67 -8.74 -25.36
N THR A 144 -22.24 -9.79 -24.81
CA THR A 144 -22.15 -10.06 -23.37
C THR A 144 -20.96 -11.00 -23.13
N VAL A 145 -20.01 -10.55 -22.34
CA VAL A 145 -18.86 -11.34 -21.92
C VAL A 145 -19.04 -11.75 -20.47
N GLN A 146 -18.91 -13.04 -20.22
CA GLN A 146 -19.01 -13.64 -18.89
C GLN A 146 -17.76 -14.44 -18.56
N GLY A 147 -17.35 -14.44 -17.32
CA GLY A 147 -16.17 -15.18 -16.91
C GLY A 147 -15.97 -15.22 -15.41
N PHE A 148 -14.87 -15.82 -15.00
CA PHE A 148 -14.42 -15.85 -13.62
C PHE A 148 -13.06 -15.21 -13.48
N VAL A 149 -12.83 -14.57 -12.36
CA VAL A 149 -11.51 -14.09 -11.93
C VAL A 149 -11.05 -14.98 -10.78
N ARG A 150 -9.87 -15.57 -10.94
CA ARG A 150 -9.24 -16.47 -9.96
C ARG A 150 -7.79 -16.08 -9.75
N ASP A 151 -7.25 -16.36 -8.57
CA ASP A 151 -5.81 -16.23 -8.30
C ASP A 151 -5.01 -17.43 -8.85
N ALA A 152 -3.68 -17.40 -8.67
CA ALA A 152 -2.78 -18.47 -9.11
C ALA A 152 -3.04 -19.82 -8.43
N GLN A 153 -3.76 -19.84 -7.32
CA GLN A 153 -4.19 -21.01 -6.58
C GLN A 153 -5.60 -21.46 -6.98
N ALA A 154 -6.17 -20.87 -8.05
CA ALA A 154 -7.52 -21.08 -8.55
C ALA A 154 -8.64 -20.65 -7.56
N THR A 155 -8.30 -19.83 -6.54
CA THR A 155 -9.27 -19.28 -5.59
C THR A 155 -10.05 -18.15 -6.26
N PRO A 156 -11.40 -18.08 -6.09
CA PRO A 156 -12.19 -16.98 -6.63
C PRO A 156 -11.75 -15.61 -6.05
N VAL A 157 -11.65 -14.60 -6.92
CA VAL A 157 -11.33 -13.24 -6.49
C VAL A 157 -12.57 -12.35 -6.63
N ALA A 158 -13.18 -12.03 -5.50
CA ALA A 158 -14.34 -11.16 -5.41
C ALA A 158 -13.99 -9.67 -5.53
N TYR A 159 -14.97 -8.87 -5.94
CA TYR A 159 -14.91 -7.40 -5.99
C TYR A 159 -13.78 -6.84 -6.87
N VAL A 160 -13.47 -7.54 -7.96
CA VAL A 160 -12.61 -7.03 -9.03
C VAL A 160 -13.46 -6.18 -9.94
N THR A 161 -13.06 -4.93 -10.17
CA THR A 161 -13.72 -4.06 -11.15
C THR A 161 -13.34 -4.53 -12.55
N VAL A 162 -14.34 -4.83 -13.35
CA VAL A 162 -14.22 -5.22 -14.75
C VAL A 162 -14.74 -4.07 -15.60
N ARG A 163 -13.87 -3.44 -16.36
CA ARG A 163 -14.16 -2.23 -17.12
C ARG A 163 -13.97 -2.46 -18.63
N ALA A 164 -14.95 -2.09 -19.41
CA ALA A 164 -14.82 -1.97 -20.86
C ALA A 164 -14.06 -0.67 -21.20
N ILE A 165 -12.93 -0.77 -21.92
CA ILE A 165 -11.98 0.35 -22.08
C ILE A 165 -12.57 1.44 -22.95
N SER A 166 -13.20 1.09 -24.06
CA SER A 166 -13.72 2.08 -25.04
C SER A 166 -15.08 2.64 -24.62
N SER A 167 -15.97 1.81 -24.09
CA SER A 167 -17.32 2.25 -23.67
C SER A 167 -17.39 2.79 -22.25
N GLY A 168 -16.38 2.50 -21.41
CA GLY A 168 -16.35 2.91 -20.01
C GLY A 168 -17.35 2.18 -19.10
N GLN A 169 -18.05 1.15 -19.61
CA GLN A 169 -18.96 0.35 -18.78
C GLN A 169 -18.17 -0.46 -17.74
N GLU A 170 -18.75 -0.61 -16.56
CA GLU A 170 -18.13 -1.32 -15.43
C GLU A 170 -19.10 -2.32 -14.80
N THR A 171 -18.53 -3.39 -14.29
CA THR A 171 -19.17 -4.35 -13.36
C THR A 171 -18.14 -4.80 -12.33
N GLN A 172 -18.57 -5.55 -11.33
CA GLN A 172 -17.66 -6.18 -10.35
C GLN A 172 -17.88 -7.67 -10.29
N THR A 173 -16.83 -8.42 -9.95
CA THR A 173 -16.97 -9.84 -9.67
C THR A 173 -17.71 -10.05 -8.34
N ASP A 174 -18.57 -11.07 -8.31
CA ASP A 174 -19.24 -11.53 -7.10
C ASP A 174 -18.29 -12.32 -6.16
N GLU A 175 -18.81 -12.84 -5.05
CA GLU A 175 -18.05 -13.65 -4.08
C GLU A 175 -17.42 -14.92 -4.68
N LYS A 176 -17.95 -15.40 -5.82
CA LYS A 176 -17.44 -16.56 -6.56
C LYS A 176 -16.47 -16.16 -7.66
N GLY A 177 -16.11 -14.87 -7.74
CA GLY A 177 -15.27 -14.31 -8.77
C GLY A 177 -15.95 -14.20 -10.14
N PHE A 178 -17.25 -14.41 -10.25
CA PHE A 178 -17.99 -14.35 -11.52
C PHE A 178 -18.28 -12.89 -11.91
N TYR A 179 -18.17 -12.59 -13.21
CA TYR A 179 -18.58 -11.32 -13.80
C TYR A 179 -19.40 -11.51 -15.06
N SER A 180 -20.23 -10.52 -15.39
CA SER A 180 -20.95 -10.39 -16.65
C SER A 180 -20.95 -8.93 -17.08
N ILE A 181 -20.49 -8.61 -18.27
CA ILE A 181 -20.39 -7.25 -18.82
C ILE A 181 -20.83 -7.21 -20.27
N ASN A 182 -21.59 -6.17 -20.65
CA ASN A 182 -21.93 -5.89 -22.03
C ASN A 182 -20.93 -4.88 -22.61
N LEU A 183 -20.40 -5.16 -23.77
CA LEU A 183 -19.42 -4.28 -24.43
C LEU A 183 -19.54 -4.38 -25.95
N ARG A 184 -18.91 -3.47 -26.66
CA ARG A 184 -18.85 -3.52 -28.13
C ARG A 184 -17.92 -4.62 -28.57
N THR A 185 -18.16 -5.15 -29.76
CA THR A 185 -17.38 -6.27 -30.34
C THR A 185 -15.90 -5.95 -30.56
N ASP A 186 -15.55 -4.67 -30.63
CA ASP A 186 -14.19 -4.16 -30.83
C ASP A 186 -13.53 -3.64 -29.54
N ASP A 187 -14.20 -3.79 -28.38
CA ASP A 187 -13.73 -3.31 -27.10
C ASP A 187 -12.76 -4.29 -26.44
N SER A 188 -12.07 -3.82 -25.43
CA SER A 188 -11.19 -4.59 -24.55
C SER A 188 -11.64 -4.47 -23.11
N ILE A 189 -11.34 -5.47 -22.30
CA ILE A 189 -11.69 -5.50 -20.89
C ILE A 189 -10.43 -5.26 -20.06
N ALA A 190 -10.52 -4.39 -19.07
CA ALA A 190 -9.53 -4.23 -18.01
C ALA A 190 -10.07 -4.78 -16.70
N PHE A 191 -9.21 -5.48 -15.95
CA PHE A 191 -9.48 -5.98 -14.61
C PHE A 191 -8.68 -5.14 -13.62
N VAL A 192 -9.37 -4.44 -12.73
CA VAL A 192 -8.75 -3.52 -11.78
C VAL A 192 -9.17 -3.91 -10.38
N LYS A 193 -8.22 -4.16 -9.52
CA LYS A 193 -8.45 -4.30 -8.08
C LYS A 193 -7.31 -3.61 -7.33
N ALA A 194 -7.63 -2.91 -6.27
CA ALA A 194 -6.60 -2.37 -5.38
C ALA A 194 -5.66 -3.51 -4.96
N ARG A 195 -4.35 -3.32 -5.17
CA ARG A 195 -3.24 -4.28 -4.96
C ARG A 195 -2.96 -5.26 -6.10
N PHE A 196 -3.69 -5.20 -7.22
CA PHE A 196 -3.40 -6.06 -8.37
C PHE A 196 -2.96 -5.21 -9.56
N ILE A 197 -2.03 -5.74 -10.36
CA ILE A 197 -1.67 -5.11 -11.64
C ILE A 197 -2.91 -5.16 -12.53
N THR A 198 -3.27 -4.02 -13.12
CA THR A 198 -4.34 -3.97 -14.11
C THR A 198 -4.00 -4.89 -15.27
N GLN A 199 -4.81 -5.90 -15.51
CA GLN A 199 -4.71 -6.76 -16.69
C GLN A 199 -5.68 -6.28 -17.75
N GLN A 200 -5.22 -6.24 -19.00
CA GLN A 200 -6.05 -5.93 -20.16
C GLN A 200 -6.17 -7.16 -21.04
N MET A 201 -7.36 -7.40 -21.56
CA MET A 201 -7.64 -8.50 -22.47
C MET A 201 -8.43 -7.99 -23.67
N GLU A 202 -7.90 -8.24 -24.88
CA GLU A 202 -8.64 -8.00 -26.10
C GLU A 202 -9.72 -9.07 -26.29
N VAL A 203 -10.94 -8.63 -26.58
CA VAL A 203 -12.07 -9.51 -26.87
C VAL A 203 -12.13 -9.86 -28.36
N LYS A 204 -11.40 -9.10 -29.18
CA LYS A 204 -11.36 -9.23 -30.64
C LYS A 204 -10.89 -10.63 -31.09
N GLY A 205 -11.73 -11.34 -31.83
CA GLY A 205 -11.36 -12.56 -32.55
C GLY A 205 -11.50 -13.88 -31.79
N ARG A 206 -11.99 -13.90 -30.56
CA ARG A 206 -12.34 -15.16 -29.88
C ARG A 206 -13.68 -15.69 -30.38
N LYS A 207 -13.68 -16.40 -31.52
CA LYS A 207 -14.79 -17.28 -31.92
C LYS A 207 -14.88 -18.40 -30.88
N ASN A 208 -16.13 -18.67 -30.45
CA ASN A 208 -16.53 -19.78 -29.56
C ASN A 208 -15.46 -20.86 -29.38
N ILE A 209 -14.97 -21.01 -28.15
CA ILE A 209 -14.32 -22.26 -27.74
C ILE A 209 -15.45 -23.09 -27.12
N ASN A 210 -15.87 -24.12 -27.85
CA ASN A 210 -16.71 -25.22 -27.35
C ASN A 210 -15.97 -25.95 -26.23
#